data_88ef45b0a006a1553727befe1a96a154
#
_entry.id   88ef45b0a006a1553727befe1a96a154
#
_cell.length_a   1.000
_cell.length_b   1.000
_cell.length_c   1.000
_cell.angle_alpha   90.00
_cell.angle_beta   90.00
_cell.angle_gamma   90.00
#
_symmetry.space_group_name_H-M   'P 1'
#
loop_
_entity.id
_entity.type
_entity.pdbx_description
1 polymer ?
#
loop_
_entity_poly.entity_id
_entity_poly.type
_entity_poly.pdbx_seq_one_letter_code
_entity_poly.pdbx_strand_id
1 'polypeptide(L)'
;MQPPGDDNAPRCPFAGVHAHEAPHVPVAEGDDAPGGWHRAQLDFSQSMSYGDYLSLDPILAAQHPRSPDHNEMLFIIQHQTSELWMKLALYELRAALASIRSDALPPAFKMLARVSRVLEQLVQAWNVLATMTPSEYSAMRPYLGASSGFQSYQYRELEFMLGNKNEQMLRPHAHRPAIHAHLEASMKAPSLYDEVIRLLARRGFPIAPERLDADWTQPTRHDPTVEAAWLAVYREPNAHWELYEMAEELVDLEDAFRQWRFRHVTTVERIIGFKQGTGGTSGAPYLRKMLDVVLFPELWHVRTTL
;
A
#
# COMPACT_ATOMS: atom_id res chain seq x y z
N MET A 1 -43.76 -7.36 8.56
CA MET A 1 -43.27 -6.17 7.84
C MET A 1 -41.78 -6.10 8.12
N GLN A 2 -40.96 -6.58 7.17
CA GLN A 2 -39.52 -6.44 7.19
C GLN A 2 -39.15 -5.06 6.60
N PRO A 3 -38.13 -4.36 7.11
CA PRO A 3 -37.67 -3.12 6.52
C PRO A 3 -36.90 -3.39 5.21
N PRO A 4 -36.92 -2.46 4.25
CA PRO A 4 -36.24 -2.62 2.98
C PRO A 4 -34.72 -2.54 3.16
N GLY A 5 -34.00 -3.46 2.53
CA GLY A 5 -32.56 -3.49 2.52
C GLY A 5 -31.99 -2.31 1.74
N ASP A 6 -30.93 -1.73 2.30
CA ASP A 6 -30.18 -0.61 1.73
C ASP A 6 -29.19 -1.17 0.67
N ASP A 7 -29.56 -1.03 -0.61
CA ASP A 7 -28.83 -1.59 -1.77
C ASP A 7 -27.69 -0.69 -2.27
N ASN A 8 -27.17 0.23 -1.43
CA ASN A 8 -26.21 1.26 -1.85
C ASN A 8 -24.82 1.17 -1.19
N ALA A 9 -24.38 -0.03 -0.80
CA ALA A 9 -22.99 -0.24 -0.43
C ALA A 9 -22.11 -0.26 -1.70
N PRO A 10 -20.97 0.46 -1.75
CA PRO A 10 -20.11 0.45 -2.92
C PRO A 10 -19.53 -0.95 -3.12
N ARG A 11 -19.99 -1.61 -4.18
CA ARG A 11 -19.46 -2.91 -4.61
C ARG A 11 -18.02 -2.72 -5.06
N CYS A 12 -17.13 -3.53 -4.51
CA CYS A 12 -15.74 -3.64 -4.98
C CYS A 12 -15.77 -3.86 -6.51
N PRO A 13 -15.08 -3.04 -7.32
CA PRO A 13 -15.11 -3.17 -8.78
C PRO A 13 -14.52 -4.49 -9.32
N PHE A 14 -14.05 -5.36 -8.44
CA PHE A 14 -13.54 -6.70 -8.75
C PHE A 14 -14.39 -7.84 -8.15
N ALA A 15 -15.58 -7.57 -7.63
CA ALA A 15 -16.51 -8.58 -7.09
C ALA A 15 -17.31 -9.30 -8.17
N GLY A 16 -16.65 -9.76 -9.22
CA GLY A 16 -17.24 -10.49 -10.34
C GLY A 16 -16.68 -11.90 -10.54
N VAL A 17 -15.95 -12.44 -9.56
CA VAL A 17 -15.52 -13.84 -9.61
C VAL A 17 -16.57 -14.66 -8.86
N HIS A 18 -17.46 -15.32 -9.63
CA HIS A 18 -18.35 -16.33 -9.10
C HIS A 18 -17.53 -17.36 -8.32
N ALA A 19 -17.94 -17.64 -7.08
CA ALA A 19 -17.46 -18.79 -6.34
C ALA A 19 -17.93 -20.04 -7.09
N HIS A 20 -17.10 -20.56 -8.01
CA HIS A 20 -17.23 -21.91 -8.47
C HIS A 20 -16.89 -22.81 -7.28
N GLU A 21 -17.84 -23.66 -6.88
CA GLU A 21 -17.51 -24.79 -6.01
C GLU A 21 -16.31 -25.51 -6.63
N ALA A 22 -15.21 -25.54 -5.89
CA ALA A 22 -14.01 -26.26 -6.32
C ALA A 22 -14.41 -27.74 -6.51
N PRO A 23 -14.20 -28.34 -7.68
CA PRO A 23 -14.47 -29.76 -7.85
C PRO A 23 -13.61 -30.55 -6.87
N HIS A 24 -14.26 -31.45 -6.13
CA HIS A 24 -13.59 -32.39 -5.26
C HIS A 24 -12.72 -33.31 -6.13
N VAL A 25 -11.41 -33.07 -6.19
CA VAL A 25 -10.47 -33.92 -6.91
C VAL A 25 -10.26 -35.18 -6.09
N PRO A 26 -10.63 -36.37 -6.58
CA PRO A 26 -10.32 -37.62 -5.87
C PRO A 26 -8.82 -37.79 -5.78
N VAL A 27 -8.30 -37.98 -4.58
CA VAL A 27 -6.89 -38.33 -4.38
C VAL A 27 -6.70 -39.74 -4.93
N ALA A 28 -6.01 -39.87 -6.06
CA ALA A 28 -5.67 -41.18 -6.62
C ALA A 28 -4.77 -41.93 -5.64
N GLU A 29 -5.20 -43.11 -5.22
CA GLU A 29 -4.36 -44.10 -4.51
C GLU A 29 -3.35 -44.67 -5.53
N GLY A 30 -2.10 -44.25 -5.48
CA GLY A 30 -1.10 -44.72 -6.43
C GLY A 30 0.34 -44.54 -5.97
N ASP A 31 0.99 -45.68 -5.89
CA ASP A 31 2.42 -45.98 -5.95
C ASP A 31 3.40 -45.32 -4.98
N ASP A 32 3.72 -46.07 -3.92
CA ASP A 32 4.98 -45.95 -3.14
C ASP A 32 6.18 -46.61 -3.89
N ALA A 33 6.27 -46.43 -5.21
CA ALA A 33 7.43 -46.89 -5.98
C ALA A 33 8.69 -46.06 -5.65
N PRO A 34 9.87 -46.68 -5.55
CA PRO A 34 11.13 -45.94 -5.38
C PRO A 34 11.37 -45.02 -6.59
N GLY A 35 11.24 -43.69 -6.38
CA GLY A 35 11.32 -42.66 -7.43
C GLY A 35 10.03 -41.91 -7.66
N GLY A 36 8.92 -42.28 -7.03
CA GLY A 36 7.66 -41.55 -7.10
C GLY A 36 7.72 -40.24 -6.30
N TRP A 37 7.09 -39.17 -6.84
CA TRP A 37 7.03 -37.83 -6.22
C TRP A 37 6.02 -37.78 -5.06
N HIS A 38 6.03 -38.75 -4.15
CA HIS A 38 5.19 -38.80 -2.95
C HIS A 38 3.69 -38.53 -3.23
N ARG A 39 3.12 -39.16 -4.25
CA ARG A 39 1.73 -38.99 -4.71
C ARG A 39 1.41 -37.57 -5.29
N ALA A 40 2.42 -36.81 -5.71
CA ALA A 40 2.18 -35.53 -6.38
C ALA A 40 1.43 -35.75 -7.71
N GLN A 41 0.45 -34.92 -7.99
CA GLN A 41 -0.16 -34.88 -9.30
C GLN A 41 0.86 -34.35 -10.33
N LEU A 42 1.07 -35.08 -11.41
CA LEU A 42 2.02 -34.72 -12.46
C LEU A 42 1.35 -34.40 -13.78
N ASP A 43 0.10 -34.79 -13.99
CA ASP A 43 -0.70 -34.45 -15.17
C ASP A 43 -1.78 -33.42 -14.79
N PHE A 44 -1.69 -32.25 -15.42
CA PHE A 44 -2.61 -31.12 -15.27
C PHE A 44 -3.44 -30.84 -16.51
N SER A 45 -3.48 -31.77 -17.50
CA SER A 45 -4.24 -31.59 -18.74
C SER A 45 -5.74 -31.40 -18.55
N GLN A 46 -6.30 -31.86 -17.42
CA GLN A 46 -7.72 -31.78 -17.07
C GLN A 46 -7.96 -31.01 -15.76
N SER A 47 -6.95 -30.33 -15.23
CA SER A 47 -7.05 -29.62 -13.95
C SER A 47 -6.27 -28.32 -13.98
N MET A 48 -6.68 -27.36 -13.14
CA MET A 48 -6.00 -26.06 -13.01
C MET A 48 -4.56 -26.24 -12.52
N SER A 49 -3.60 -25.81 -13.30
CA SER A 49 -2.20 -25.77 -12.92
C SER A 49 -1.85 -24.55 -12.07
N TYR A 50 -0.67 -24.56 -11.46
CA TYR A 50 -0.12 -23.41 -10.74
C TYR A 50 -0.04 -22.15 -11.62
N GLY A 51 0.39 -22.30 -12.86
CA GLY A 51 0.48 -21.22 -13.83
C GLY A 51 -0.89 -20.62 -14.18
N ASP A 52 -1.89 -21.48 -14.36
CA ASP A 52 -3.28 -21.06 -14.67
C ASP A 52 -3.88 -20.28 -13.49
N TYR A 53 -3.78 -20.81 -12.28
CA TYR A 53 -4.32 -20.16 -11.08
C TYR A 53 -3.72 -18.77 -10.88
N LEU A 54 -2.42 -18.62 -11.06
CA LEU A 54 -1.72 -17.35 -10.87
C LEU A 54 -1.72 -16.45 -12.10
N SER A 55 -2.23 -16.93 -13.25
CA SER A 55 -2.14 -16.23 -14.53
C SER A 55 -0.70 -15.80 -14.85
N LEU A 56 0.25 -16.74 -14.71
CA LEU A 56 1.69 -16.42 -14.79
C LEU A 56 2.13 -16.00 -16.18
N ASP A 57 1.61 -16.61 -17.24
CA ASP A 57 2.06 -16.33 -18.62
C ASP A 57 1.93 -14.85 -18.98
N PRO A 58 0.77 -14.16 -18.79
CA PRO A 58 0.68 -12.74 -19.07
C PRO A 58 1.55 -11.88 -18.16
N ILE A 59 1.79 -12.29 -16.91
CA ILE A 59 2.67 -11.56 -15.98
C ILE A 59 4.13 -11.66 -16.43
N LEU A 60 4.59 -12.88 -16.75
CA LEU A 60 5.98 -13.15 -17.16
C LEU A 60 6.27 -12.70 -18.61
N ALA A 61 5.25 -12.43 -19.42
CA ALA A 61 5.38 -11.87 -20.76
C ALA A 61 5.24 -10.33 -20.80
N ALA A 62 5.04 -9.67 -19.66
CA ALA A 62 4.77 -8.22 -19.59
C ALA A 62 6.03 -7.35 -19.57
N GLN A 63 7.22 -7.90 -19.73
CA GLN A 63 8.50 -7.19 -19.74
C GLN A 63 8.92 -6.89 -21.18
N HIS A 64 8.93 -5.60 -21.55
CA HIS A 64 9.27 -5.16 -22.90
C HIS A 64 10.38 -4.10 -22.87
N PRO A 65 11.67 -4.51 -22.76
CA PRO A 65 12.80 -3.57 -22.81
C PRO A 65 12.80 -2.74 -24.09
N ARG A 66 13.15 -1.47 -23.97
CA ARG A 66 13.22 -0.52 -25.09
C ARG A 66 14.64 -0.18 -25.50
N SER A 67 15.59 -0.40 -24.59
CA SER A 67 17.03 -0.22 -24.85
C SER A 67 17.71 -1.55 -25.13
N PRO A 68 18.90 -1.53 -25.70
CA PRO A 68 19.74 -2.72 -25.83
C PRO A 68 20.46 -3.10 -24.52
N ASP A 69 20.28 -2.34 -23.45
CA ASP A 69 20.96 -2.56 -22.18
C ASP A 69 20.35 -3.72 -21.40
N HIS A 70 21.21 -4.67 -20.98
CA HIS A 70 20.78 -5.83 -20.20
C HIS A 70 20.06 -5.47 -18.91
N ASN A 71 20.45 -4.39 -18.25
CA ASN A 71 19.96 -3.99 -16.94
C ASN A 71 18.56 -3.36 -16.98
N GLU A 72 18.02 -3.05 -18.17
CA GLU A 72 16.64 -2.56 -18.28
C GLU A 72 15.62 -3.60 -17.80
N MET A 73 15.89 -4.89 -17.95
CA MET A 73 15.04 -5.96 -17.42
C MET A 73 14.96 -5.91 -15.90
N LEU A 74 16.09 -5.70 -15.21
CA LEU A 74 16.11 -5.46 -13.76
C LEU A 74 15.23 -4.28 -13.37
N PHE A 75 15.34 -3.16 -14.08
CA PHE A 75 14.57 -1.95 -13.82
C PHE A 75 13.07 -2.18 -13.99
N ILE A 76 12.65 -2.85 -15.06
CA ILE A 76 11.24 -3.16 -15.34
C ILE A 76 10.67 -4.08 -14.25
N ILE A 77 11.29 -5.23 -14.00
CA ILE A 77 10.79 -6.22 -13.03
C ILE A 77 10.70 -5.61 -11.63
N GLN A 78 11.72 -4.85 -11.23
CA GLN A 78 11.74 -4.17 -9.95
C GLN A 78 10.52 -3.25 -9.75
N HIS A 79 10.15 -2.48 -10.76
CA HIS A 79 9.00 -1.59 -10.69
C HIS A 79 7.67 -2.36 -10.78
N GLN A 80 7.58 -3.38 -11.61
CA GLN A 80 6.40 -4.23 -11.72
C GLN A 80 6.11 -4.96 -10.40
N THR A 81 7.11 -5.53 -9.76
CA THR A 81 6.96 -6.19 -8.44
C THR A 81 6.56 -5.20 -7.36
N SER A 82 7.12 -3.98 -7.39
CA SER A 82 6.70 -2.91 -6.47
C SER A 82 5.23 -2.52 -6.65
N GLU A 83 4.75 -2.42 -7.89
CA GLU A 83 3.34 -2.14 -8.19
C GLU A 83 2.42 -3.29 -7.71
N LEU A 84 2.84 -4.55 -7.84
CA LEU A 84 2.09 -5.70 -7.32
C LEU A 84 2.02 -5.70 -5.77
N TRP A 85 3.10 -5.36 -5.08
CA TRP A 85 3.09 -5.19 -3.63
C TRP A 85 2.21 -4.02 -3.21
N MET A 86 2.26 -2.88 -3.89
CA MET A 86 1.36 -1.75 -3.61
C MET A 86 -0.11 -2.12 -3.83
N LYS A 87 -0.42 -2.93 -4.85
CA LYS A 87 -1.78 -3.46 -5.07
C LYS A 87 -2.27 -4.26 -3.86
N LEU A 88 -1.43 -5.14 -3.30
CA LEU A 88 -1.77 -5.91 -2.10
C LEU A 88 -1.94 -4.98 -0.89
N ALA A 89 -1.04 -4.02 -0.67
CA ALA A 89 -1.14 -3.06 0.43
C ALA A 89 -2.46 -2.27 0.37
N LEU A 90 -2.85 -1.78 -0.80
CA LEU A 90 -4.12 -1.07 -1.00
C LEU A 90 -5.34 -1.97 -0.77
N TYR A 91 -5.27 -3.23 -1.16
CA TYR A 91 -6.33 -4.20 -0.90
C TYR A 91 -6.55 -4.43 0.59
N GLU A 92 -5.47 -4.67 1.34
CA GLU A 92 -5.50 -4.85 2.79
C GLU A 92 -5.93 -3.58 3.54
N LEU A 93 -5.44 -2.40 3.13
CA LEU A 93 -5.84 -1.12 3.74
C LEU A 93 -7.33 -0.84 3.58
N ARG A 94 -7.92 -1.12 2.42
CA ARG A 94 -9.37 -0.95 2.22
C ARG A 94 -10.18 -1.86 3.14
N ALA A 95 -9.74 -3.11 3.32
CA ALA A 95 -10.37 -4.05 4.21
C ALA A 95 -10.20 -3.65 5.70
N ALA A 96 -9.00 -3.16 6.09
CA ALA A 96 -8.75 -2.63 7.42
C ALA A 96 -9.64 -1.43 7.72
N LEU A 97 -9.78 -0.48 6.79
CA LEU A 97 -10.69 0.67 6.92
C LEU A 97 -12.14 0.24 7.15
N ALA A 98 -12.63 -0.75 6.39
CA ALA A 98 -13.98 -1.28 6.57
C ALA A 98 -14.16 -1.89 7.98
N SER A 99 -13.16 -2.63 8.47
CA SER A 99 -13.16 -3.24 9.80
C SER A 99 -13.12 -2.18 10.91
N ILE A 100 -12.31 -1.12 10.77
CA ILE A 100 -12.24 0.00 11.73
C ILE A 100 -13.58 0.75 11.80
N ARG A 101 -14.23 0.99 10.65
CA ARG A 101 -15.55 1.63 10.59
C ARG A 101 -16.62 0.84 11.32
N SER A 102 -16.57 -0.47 11.26
CA SER A 102 -17.50 -1.38 11.94
C SER A 102 -17.08 -1.74 13.37
N ASP A 103 -16.01 -1.14 13.89
CA ASP A 103 -15.43 -1.42 15.22
C ASP A 103 -14.97 -2.88 15.40
N ALA A 104 -14.61 -3.56 14.30
CA ALA A 104 -14.06 -4.91 14.30
C ALA A 104 -12.52 -4.84 14.23
N LEU A 105 -11.86 -4.54 15.37
CA LEU A 105 -10.43 -4.23 15.41
C LEU A 105 -9.51 -5.44 15.21
N PRO A 106 -9.77 -6.65 15.78
CA PRO A 106 -8.84 -7.77 15.60
C PRO A 106 -8.52 -8.13 14.13
N PRO A 107 -9.50 -8.17 13.19
CA PRO A 107 -9.18 -8.31 11.77
C PRO A 107 -8.38 -7.13 11.21
N ALA A 108 -8.66 -5.89 11.66
CA ALA A 108 -7.94 -4.70 11.20
C ALA A 108 -6.45 -4.77 11.56
N PHE A 109 -6.09 -5.16 12.79
CA PHE A 109 -4.70 -5.35 13.23
C PHE A 109 -3.95 -6.32 12.30
N LYS A 110 -4.56 -7.45 11.98
CA LYS A 110 -3.95 -8.44 11.08
C LYS A 110 -3.69 -7.88 9.68
N MET A 111 -4.60 -7.04 9.19
CA MET A 111 -4.46 -6.41 7.87
C MET A 111 -3.39 -5.31 7.90
N LEU A 112 -3.34 -4.46 8.94
CA LEU A 112 -2.33 -3.41 9.10
C LEU A 112 -0.92 -4.01 9.26
N ALA A 113 -0.76 -5.01 10.12
CA ALA A 113 0.50 -5.76 10.24
C ALA A 113 0.96 -6.34 8.89
N ARG A 114 0.03 -6.84 8.06
CA ARG A 114 0.35 -7.33 6.70
C ARG A 114 0.80 -6.19 5.79
N VAL A 115 0.18 -5.01 5.86
CA VAL A 115 0.61 -3.83 5.09
C VAL A 115 2.03 -3.44 5.48
N SER A 116 2.36 -3.41 6.76
CA SER A 116 3.73 -3.14 7.25
C SER A 116 4.74 -4.15 6.68
N ARG A 117 4.40 -5.44 6.65
CA ARG A 117 5.25 -6.48 6.01
C ARG A 117 5.39 -6.31 4.50
N VAL A 118 4.33 -5.85 3.82
CA VAL A 118 4.41 -5.52 2.38
C VAL A 118 5.35 -4.33 2.15
N LEU A 119 5.30 -3.31 2.99
CA LEU A 119 6.22 -2.16 2.91
C LEU A 119 7.67 -2.59 3.13
N GLU A 120 7.95 -3.53 4.03
CA GLU A 120 9.28 -4.12 4.19
C GLU A 120 9.77 -4.80 2.89
N GLN A 121 8.89 -5.49 2.14
CA GLN A 121 9.26 -6.05 0.83
C GLN A 121 9.62 -4.94 -0.17
N LEU A 122 8.90 -3.83 -0.14
CA LEU A 122 9.24 -2.67 -0.96
C LEU A 122 10.60 -2.05 -0.57
N VAL A 123 10.96 -2.08 0.71
CA VAL A 123 12.31 -1.69 1.18
C VAL A 123 13.37 -2.65 0.66
N GLN A 124 13.15 -3.96 0.76
CA GLN A 124 14.09 -4.98 0.27
C GLN A 124 14.27 -4.91 -1.26
N ALA A 125 13.21 -4.61 -1.98
CA ALA A 125 13.24 -4.44 -3.43
C ALA A 125 14.24 -3.35 -3.88
N TRP A 126 14.42 -2.27 -3.10
CA TRP A 126 15.46 -1.25 -3.33
C TRP A 126 16.88 -1.82 -3.26
N ASN A 127 17.13 -2.85 -2.45
CA ASN A 127 18.45 -3.47 -2.36
C ASN A 127 18.84 -4.14 -3.69
N VAL A 128 17.87 -4.73 -4.39
CA VAL A 128 18.09 -5.32 -5.71
C VAL A 128 18.36 -4.21 -6.72
N LEU A 129 17.53 -3.15 -6.77
CA LEU A 129 17.74 -2.04 -7.70
C LEU A 129 19.08 -1.31 -7.45
N ALA A 130 19.51 -1.19 -6.19
CA ALA A 130 20.76 -0.55 -5.81
C ALA A 130 22.03 -1.27 -6.32
N THR A 131 21.90 -2.45 -6.88
CA THR A 131 23.00 -3.14 -7.59
C THR A 131 23.30 -2.50 -8.95
N MET A 132 22.34 -1.75 -9.52
CA MET A 132 22.53 -1.01 -10.76
C MET A 132 23.54 0.14 -10.55
N THR A 133 24.49 0.26 -11.44
CA THR A 133 25.49 1.34 -11.41
C THR A 133 25.00 2.60 -12.13
N PRO A 134 25.60 3.78 -11.86
CA PRO A 134 25.27 5.01 -12.58
C PRO A 134 25.50 4.92 -14.09
N SER A 135 26.49 4.15 -14.55
CA SER A 135 26.78 3.95 -15.97
C SER A 135 25.68 3.15 -16.67
N GLU A 136 25.24 2.04 -16.06
CA GLU A 136 24.17 1.19 -16.54
C GLU A 136 22.85 1.98 -16.63
N TYR A 137 22.49 2.70 -15.57
CA TYR A 137 21.31 3.57 -15.60
C TYR A 137 21.40 4.65 -16.69
N SER A 138 22.58 5.26 -16.87
CA SER A 138 22.78 6.31 -17.86
C SER A 138 22.65 5.79 -19.29
N ALA A 139 23.02 4.54 -19.56
CA ALA A 139 22.87 3.90 -20.87
C ALA A 139 21.39 3.70 -21.24
N MET A 140 20.55 3.28 -20.30
CA MET A 140 19.11 3.04 -20.57
C MET A 140 18.25 4.30 -20.42
N ARG A 141 18.69 5.32 -19.67
CA ARG A 141 17.89 6.51 -19.35
C ARG A 141 17.25 7.22 -20.55
N PRO A 142 17.93 7.41 -21.70
CA PRO A 142 17.33 8.05 -22.87
C PRO A 142 16.07 7.35 -23.40
N TYR A 143 15.97 6.04 -23.18
CA TYR A 143 14.84 5.21 -23.62
C TYR A 143 13.62 5.29 -22.69
N LEU A 144 13.80 5.80 -21.46
CA LEU A 144 12.70 5.95 -20.51
C LEU A 144 11.76 7.11 -20.87
N GLY A 145 12.23 8.07 -21.68
CA GLY A 145 11.46 9.28 -22.01
C GLY A 145 11.04 10.06 -20.76
N ALA A 146 9.76 10.36 -20.63
CA ALA A 146 9.17 11.01 -19.46
C ALA A 146 8.64 10.02 -18.39
N SER A 147 8.88 8.72 -18.52
CA SER A 147 8.42 7.72 -17.56
C SER A 147 9.11 7.92 -16.21
N SER A 148 8.35 7.92 -15.13
CA SER A 148 8.86 8.13 -13.78
C SER A 148 7.96 7.46 -12.74
N GLY A 149 8.54 6.90 -11.69
CA GLY A 149 7.79 6.40 -10.53
C GLY A 149 6.89 7.44 -9.86
N PHE A 150 7.17 8.73 -10.09
CA PHE A 150 6.27 9.84 -9.71
C PHE A 150 4.85 9.69 -10.28
N GLN A 151 4.69 8.97 -11.39
CA GLN A 151 3.42 8.71 -12.08
C GLN A 151 2.71 7.43 -11.58
N SER A 152 3.21 6.75 -10.55
CA SER A 152 2.50 5.60 -9.98
C SER A 152 1.20 6.06 -9.32
N TYR A 153 0.06 5.64 -9.86
CA TYR A 153 -1.24 5.95 -9.29
C TYR A 153 -1.50 5.15 -8.00
N GLN A 154 -0.98 3.93 -7.89
CA GLN A 154 -1.11 3.11 -6.69
C GLN A 154 -0.33 3.72 -5.51
N TYR A 155 0.89 4.21 -5.76
CA TYR A 155 1.63 4.95 -4.73
C TYR A 155 0.86 6.20 -4.28
N ARG A 156 0.25 6.92 -5.24
CA ARG A 156 -0.53 8.11 -4.93
C ARG A 156 -1.76 7.79 -4.09
N GLU A 157 -2.49 6.72 -4.46
CA GLU A 157 -3.62 6.25 -3.68
C GLU A 157 -3.22 5.84 -2.27
N LEU A 158 -2.10 5.12 -2.13
CA LEU A 158 -1.55 4.74 -0.82
C LEU A 158 -1.29 5.98 0.05
N GLU A 159 -0.66 7.02 -0.49
CA GLU A 159 -0.46 8.29 0.23
C GLU A 159 -1.78 8.93 0.65
N PHE A 160 -2.77 8.98 -0.22
CA PHE A 160 -4.08 9.56 0.11
C PHE A 160 -4.80 8.76 1.20
N MET A 161 -4.77 7.45 1.13
CA MET A 161 -5.36 6.58 2.16
C MET A 161 -4.66 6.72 3.52
N LEU A 162 -3.37 7.05 3.54
CA LEU A 162 -2.59 7.30 4.75
C LEU A 162 -2.64 8.76 5.24
N GLY A 163 -3.36 9.65 4.56
CA GLY A 163 -3.57 11.04 4.99
C GLY A 163 -2.62 12.07 4.38
N ASN A 164 -1.67 11.68 3.52
CA ASN A 164 -0.82 12.62 2.79
C ASN A 164 -1.55 13.13 1.53
N LYS A 165 -2.51 14.03 1.73
CA LYS A 165 -3.40 14.57 0.68
C LYS A 165 -2.75 15.74 -0.06
N ASN A 166 -2.78 15.70 -1.40
CA ASN A 166 -2.30 16.79 -2.25
C ASN A 166 -2.98 16.75 -3.63
N GLU A 167 -3.88 17.68 -3.87
CA GLU A 167 -4.66 17.77 -5.11
C GLU A 167 -3.79 17.90 -6.38
N GLN A 168 -2.62 18.54 -6.28
CA GLN A 168 -1.73 18.69 -7.43
C GLN A 168 -1.24 17.33 -7.97
N MET A 169 -1.28 16.30 -7.13
CA MET A 169 -0.88 14.94 -7.51
C MET A 169 -1.92 14.21 -8.36
N LEU A 170 -3.08 14.79 -8.61
CA LEU A 170 -4.07 14.29 -9.59
C LEU A 170 -3.67 14.64 -11.03
N ARG A 171 -2.96 15.77 -11.24
CA ARG A 171 -2.61 16.28 -12.56
C ARG A 171 -1.86 15.29 -13.47
N PRO A 172 -0.88 14.50 -12.98
CA PRO A 172 -0.20 13.51 -13.81
C PRO A 172 -1.13 12.47 -14.44
N HIS A 173 -2.32 12.28 -13.85
CA HIS A 173 -3.30 11.27 -14.26
C HIS A 173 -4.47 11.82 -15.08
N ALA A 174 -4.50 13.12 -15.37
CA ALA A 174 -5.59 13.78 -16.11
C ALA A 174 -5.84 13.18 -17.50
N HIS A 175 -4.80 12.61 -18.14
CA HIS A 175 -4.89 11.92 -19.43
C HIS A 175 -5.53 10.52 -19.35
N ARG A 176 -5.84 10.01 -18.14
CA ARG A 176 -6.46 8.70 -17.87
C ARG A 176 -7.72 8.90 -17.00
N PRO A 177 -8.89 9.25 -17.58
CA PRO A 177 -10.06 9.70 -16.83
C PRO A 177 -10.51 8.74 -15.71
N ALA A 178 -10.50 7.43 -15.95
CA ALA A 178 -10.90 6.45 -14.94
C ALA A 178 -9.96 6.43 -13.72
N ILE A 179 -8.64 6.53 -13.95
CA ILE A 179 -7.65 6.60 -12.87
C ILE A 179 -7.74 7.94 -12.13
N HIS A 180 -7.91 9.04 -12.86
CA HIS A 180 -8.10 10.35 -12.27
C HIS A 180 -9.32 10.39 -11.34
N ALA A 181 -10.47 9.92 -11.80
CA ALA A 181 -11.69 9.85 -11.00
C ALA A 181 -11.53 8.93 -9.76
N HIS A 182 -10.84 7.79 -9.91
CA HIS A 182 -10.54 6.90 -8.80
C HIS A 182 -9.66 7.58 -7.73
N LEU A 183 -8.60 8.26 -8.14
CA LEU A 183 -7.72 9.00 -7.22
C LEU A 183 -8.42 10.18 -6.57
N GLU A 184 -9.27 10.90 -7.31
CA GLU A 184 -10.07 12.00 -6.79
C GLU A 184 -11.04 11.50 -5.69
N ALA A 185 -11.70 10.37 -5.91
CA ALA A 185 -12.54 9.72 -4.91
C ALA A 185 -11.73 9.34 -3.65
N SER A 186 -10.55 8.74 -3.82
CA SER A 186 -9.65 8.41 -2.71
C SER A 186 -9.17 9.66 -1.96
N MET A 187 -8.88 10.75 -2.67
CA MET A 187 -8.47 12.01 -2.06
C MET A 187 -9.57 12.63 -1.21
N LYS A 188 -10.84 12.56 -1.66
CA LYS A 188 -12.00 13.09 -0.95
C LYS A 188 -12.51 12.21 0.18
N ALA A 189 -12.10 10.95 0.24
CA ALA A 189 -12.48 10.03 1.30
C ALA A 189 -11.66 10.28 2.58
N PRO A 190 -12.20 9.96 3.77
CA PRO A 190 -11.41 9.97 5.00
C PRO A 190 -10.22 9.01 4.90
N SER A 191 -9.08 9.42 5.46
CA SER A 191 -7.88 8.59 5.55
C SER A 191 -8.01 7.51 6.62
N LEU A 192 -7.02 6.61 6.68
CA LEU A 192 -6.90 5.63 7.77
C LEU A 192 -6.92 6.32 9.14
N TYR A 193 -6.16 7.40 9.29
CA TYR A 193 -6.07 8.11 10.56
C TYR A 193 -7.36 8.86 10.90
N ASP A 194 -8.06 9.43 9.92
CA ASP A 194 -9.39 10.04 10.16
C ASP A 194 -10.40 9.02 10.68
N GLU A 195 -10.40 7.80 10.15
CA GLU A 195 -11.30 6.75 10.65
C GLU A 195 -10.91 6.25 12.04
N VAL A 196 -9.62 6.21 12.38
CA VAL A 196 -9.15 5.88 13.72
C VAL A 196 -9.49 6.99 14.72
N ILE A 197 -9.39 8.28 14.34
CA ILE A 197 -9.83 9.38 15.18
C ILE A 197 -11.34 9.31 15.44
N ARG A 198 -12.13 8.96 14.43
CA ARG A 198 -13.56 8.69 14.60
C ARG A 198 -13.84 7.49 15.52
N LEU A 199 -12.98 6.47 15.46
CA LEU A 199 -13.05 5.35 16.39
C LEU A 199 -12.81 5.82 17.83
N LEU A 200 -11.81 6.67 18.10
CA LEU A 200 -11.58 7.26 19.42
C LEU A 200 -12.84 7.97 19.93
N ALA A 201 -13.48 8.79 19.10
CA ALA A 201 -14.73 9.47 19.46
C ALA A 201 -15.85 8.47 19.75
N ARG A 202 -16.04 7.42 18.95
CA ARG A 202 -17.03 6.36 19.22
C ARG A 202 -16.76 5.61 20.53
N ARG A 203 -15.50 5.48 20.91
CA ARG A 203 -15.08 4.85 22.18
C ARG A 203 -15.11 5.82 23.36
N GLY A 204 -15.67 7.04 23.20
CA GLY A 204 -15.96 8.00 24.25
C GLY A 204 -14.87 9.01 24.56
N PHE A 205 -13.81 9.09 23.78
CA PHE A 205 -12.80 10.13 23.93
C PHE A 205 -13.31 11.48 23.38
N PRO A 206 -13.07 12.59 24.08
CA PRO A 206 -13.59 13.92 23.72
C PRO A 206 -12.78 14.53 22.56
N ILE A 207 -13.09 14.13 21.34
CA ILE A 207 -12.48 14.71 20.13
C ILE A 207 -13.27 15.95 19.71
N ALA A 208 -12.56 17.03 19.34
CA ALA A 208 -13.18 18.26 18.85
C ALA A 208 -14.07 18.01 17.63
N PRO A 209 -15.30 18.56 17.56
CA PRO A 209 -16.18 18.40 16.42
C PRO A 209 -15.53 18.86 15.11
N GLU A 210 -14.76 19.93 15.15
CA GLU A 210 -14.05 20.49 13.99
C GLU A 210 -13.03 19.51 13.43
N ARG A 211 -12.46 18.63 14.27
CA ARG A 211 -11.55 17.57 13.81
C ARG A 211 -12.30 16.39 13.19
N LEU A 212 -13.48 16.08 13.70
CA LEU A 212 -14.34 15.00 13.16
C LEU A 212 -14.96 15.39 11.81
N ASP A 213 -15.24 16.68 11.61
CA ASP A 213 -15.83 17.26 10.39
C ASP A 213 -14.77 17.97 9.52
N ALA A 214 -13.49 17.62 9.70
CA ALA A 214 -12.40 18.22 8.95
C ALA A 214 -12.53 18.02 7.43
N ASP A 215 -11.95 18.92 6.65
CA ASP A 215 -11.82 18.77 5.20
C ASP A 215 -10.80 17.67 4.87
N TRP A 216 -11.28 16.51 4.47
CA TRP A 216 -10.45 15.33 4.17
C TRP A 216 -9.61 15.46 2.90
N THR A 217 -9.75 16.52 2.14
CA THR A 217 -8.87 16.81 1.01
C THR A 217 -7.55 17.43 1.44
N GLN A 218 -7.44 17.83 2.71
CA GLN A 218 -6.23 18.41 3.29
C GLN A 218 -5.36 17.34 3.95
N PRO A 219 -4.03 17.55 4.01
CA PRO A 219 -3.14 16.69 4.78
C PRO A 219 -3.52 16.65 6.26
N THR A 220 -3.27 15.51 6.91
CA THR A 220 -3.42 15.39 8.36
C THR A 220 -2.58 16.44 9.08
N ARG A 221 -3.19 17.08 10.09
CA ARG A 221 -2.53 18.06 10.96
C ARG A 221 -2.71 17.64 12.41
N HIS A 222 -1.74 18.01 13.23
CA HIS A 222 -1.82 17.81 14.67
C HIS A 222 -3.05 18.48 15.29
N ASP A 223 -3.75 17.74 16.18
CA ASP A 223 -4.90 18.22 16.92
C ASP A 223 -4.73 17.91 18.44
N PRO A 224 -4.84 18.92 19.32
CA PRO A 224 -4.62 18.73 20.76
C PRO A 224 -5.61 17.76 21.42
N THR A 225 -6.85 17.66 20.91
CA THR A 225 -7.85 16.75 21.48
C THR A 225 -7.56 15.30 21.12
N VAL A 226 -7.03 15.05 19.92
CA VAL A 226 -6.55 13.74 19.49
C VAL A 226 -5.31 13.35 20.28
N GLU A 227 -4.35 14.27 20.51
CA GLU A 227 -3.18 14.02 21.33
C GLU A 227 -3.58 13.65 22.77
N ALA A 228 -4.51 14.40 23.37
CA ALA A 228 -5.02 14.11 24.72
C ALA A 228 -5.69 12.72 24.81
N ALA A 229 -6.42 12.32 23.77
CA ALA A 229 -7.03 10.99 23.70
C ALA A 229 -5.97 9.89 23.65
N TRP A 230 -4.97 10.01 22.78
CA TRP A 230 -3.86 9.04 22.71
C TRP A 230 -3.05 9.02 24.02
N LEU A 231 -2.79 10.18 24.61
CA LEU A 231 -2.08 10.24 25.89
C LEU A 231 -2.82 9.46 26.99
N ALA A 232 -4.15 9.55 27.04
CA ALA A 232 -4.97 8.77 27.96
C ALA A 232 -4.86 7.25 27.68
N VAL A 233 -4.91 6.85 26.41
CA VAL A 233 -4.71 5.44 26.00
C VAL A 233 -3.35 4.92 26.43
N TYR A 234 -2.28 5.67 26.21
CA TYR A 234 -0.92 5.26 26.56
C TYR A 234 -0.66 5.24 28.07
N ARG A 235 -1.36 6.07 28.87
CA ARG A 235 -1.24 6.06 30.34
C ARG A 235 -1.96 4.88 30.99
N GLU A 236 -3.01 4.38 30.36
CA GLU A 236 -3.82 3.27 30.86
C GLU A 236 -3.98 2.15 29.83
N PRO A 237 -2.87 1.53 29.33
CA PRO A 237 -2.92 0.60 28.23
C PRO A 237 -3.79 -0.64 28.51
N ASN A 238 -3.83 -1.10 29.78
CA ASN A 238 -4.66 -2.25 30.14
C ASN A 238 -6.16 -1.96 30.07
N ALA A 239 -6.58 -0.70 30.32
CA ALA A 239 -7.97 -0.28 30.20
C ALA A 239 -8.39 -0.06 28.73
N HIS A 240 -7.43 0.25 27.85
CA HIS A 240 -7.66 0.63 26.46
C HIS A 240 -6.86 -0.24 25.48
N TRP A 241 -6.69 -1.53 25.77
CA TRP A 241 -5.77 -2.41 25.07
C TRP A 241 -5.93 -2.40 23.54
N GLU A 242 -7.15 -2.50 23.02
CA GLU A 242 -7.38 -2.49 21.57
C GLU A 242 -6.98 -1.16 20.91
N LEU A 243 -7.18 -0.03 21.61
CA LEU A 243 -6.76 1.28 21.09
C LEU A 243 -5.25 1.48 21.20
N TYR A 244 -4.64 0.94 22.25
CA TYR A 244 -3.18 0.91 22.39
C TYR A 244 -2.54 0.08 21.27
N GLU A 245 -3.06 -1.12 20.99
CA GLU A 245 -2.63 -1.96 19.89
C GLU A 245 -2.82 -1.25 18.53
N MET A 246 -3.97 -0.57 18.32
CA MET A 246 -4.20 0.24 17.12
C MET A 246 -3.16 1.36 16.98
N ALA A 247 -2.79 2.04 18.06
CA ALA A 247 -1.78 3.08 18.04
C ALA A 247 -0.41 2.53 17.62
N GLU A 248 0.01 1.38 18.16
CA GLU A 248 1.28 0.77 17.82
C GLU A 248 1.30 0.22 16.38
N GLU A 249 0.22 -0.39 15.90
CA GLU A 249 0.10 -0.80 14.49
C GLU A 249 0.21 0.40 13.53
N LEU A 250 -0.34 1.56 13.88
CA LEU A 250 -0.19 2.78 13.07
C LEU A 250 1.25 3.30 13.09
N VAL A 251 1.93 3.24 14.22
CA VAL A 251 3.33 3.66 14.34
C VAL A 251 4.24 2.73 13.54
N ASP A 252 4.05 1.42 13.64
CA ASP A 252 4.79 0.43 12.85
C ASP A 252 4.58 0.63 11.35
N LEU A 253 3.34 0.92 10.95
CA LEU A 253 2.99 1.23 9.57
C LEU A 253 3.72 2.50 9.07
N GLU A 254 3.69 3.59 9.85
CA GLU A 254 4.38 4.83 9.48
C GLU A 254 5.89 4.65 9.47
N ASP A 255 6.47 3.92 10.42
CA ASP A 255 7.91 3.64 10.45
C ASP A 255 8.34 2.86 9.19
N ALA A 256 7.62 1.78 8.84
CA ALA A 256 7.89 1.02 7.61
C ALA A 256 7.79 1.91 6.35
N PHE A 257 6.80 2.82 6.30
CA PHE A 257 6.62 3.75 5.18
C PHE A 257 7.74 4.80 5.11
N ARG A 258 8.22 5.31 6.25
CA ARG A 258 9.37 6.21 6.32
C ARG A 258 10.67 5.52 5.88
N GLN A 259 10.89 4.28 6.32
CA GLN A 259 12.04 3.47 5.90
C GLN A 259 12.04 3.26 4.38
N TRP A 260 10.87 2.97 3.78
CA TRP A 260 10.75 2.83 2.33
C TRP A 260 11.10 4.14 1.61
N ARG A 261 10.56 5.29 2.05
CA ARG A 261 10.90 6.62 1.50
C ARG A 261 12.40 6.91 1.63
N PHE A 262 12.98 6.66 2.79
CA PHE A 262 14.41 6.87 3.03
C PHE A 262 15.25 6.01 2.09
N ARG A 263 14.90 4.74 1.94
CA ARG A 263 15.61 3.83 1.05
C ARG A 263 15.48 4.25 -0.41
N HIS A 264 14.32 4.77 -0.81
CA HIS A 264 14.12 5.37 -2.12
C HIS A 264 15.09 6.53 -2.38
N VAL A 265 15.13 7.51 -1.48
CA VAL A 265 16.05 8.66 -1.59
C VAL A 265 17.49 8.20 -1.77
N THR A 266 17.97 7.35 -0.87
CA THR A 266 19.38 6.88 -0.88
C THR A 266 19.72 6.08 -2.13
N THR A 267 18.78 5.30 -2.66
CA THR A 267 18.96 4.54 -3.92
C THR A 267 19.01 5.49 -5.12
N VAL A 268 18.13 6.49 -5.17
CA VAL A 268 18.15 7.51 -6.24
C VAL A 268 19.48 8.29 -6.21
N GLU A 269 19.94 8.72 -5.04
CA GLU A 269 21.22 9.40 -4.92
C GLU A 269 22.41 8.54 -5.36
N ARG A 270 22.38 7.25 -5.02
CA ARG A 270 23.42 6.30 -5.41
C ARG A 270 23.50 6.09 -6.93
N ILE A 271 22.36 6.01 -7.62
CA ILE A 271 22.29 5.61 -9.04
C ILE A 271 22.23 6.84 -9.95
N ILE A 272 21.45 7.85 -9.59
CA ILE A 272 21.17 9.02 -10.44
C ILE A 272 21.95 10.26 -9.98
N GLY A 273 22.26 10.33 -8.69
CA GLY A 273 22.82 11.51 -8.06
C GLY A 273 21.79 12.64 -7.95
N PHE A 274 22.23 13.86 -8.18
CA PHE A 274 21.38 15.07 -8.08
C PHE A 274 20.81 15.52 -9.44
N LYS A 275 20.79 14.65 -10.44
CA LYS A 275 20.19 14.97 -11.74
C LYS A 275 18.68 15.08 -11.60
N GLN A 276 18.06 15.87 -12.49
CA GLN A 276 16.61 15.97 -12.59
C GLN A 276 16.00 14.59 -12.90
N GLY A 277 14.87 14.28 -12.27
CA GLY A 277 14.11 13.06 -12.54
C GLY A 277 13.55 13.05 -13.96
N THR A 278 13.34 11.87 -14.54
CA THR A 278 12.75 11.70 -15.89
C THR A 278 11.36 12.32 -16.00
N GLY A 279 10.59 12.32 -14.92
CA GLY A 279 9.25 12.97 -14.83
C GLY A 279 9.27 14.47 -14.57
N GLY A 280 10.44 15.13 -14.65
CA GLY A 280 10.55 16.61 -14.49
C GLY A 280 10.68 17.09 -13.04
N THR A 281 10.66 16.21 -12.04
CA THR A 281 10.89 16.58 -10.63
C THR A 281 12.36 16.96 -10.40
N SER A 282 12.63 17.68 -9.30
CA SER A 282 14.02 18.00 -8.91
C SER A 282 14.85 16.79 -8.48
N GLY A 283 14.32 15.55 -8.58
CA GLY A 283 15.00 14.33 -8.22
C GLY A 283 15.17 14.16 -6.71
N ALA A 284 16.39 13.85 -6.24
CA ALA A 284 16.69 13.62 -4.82
C ALA A 284 16.23 14.76 -3.88
N PRO A 285 16.37 16.06 -4.20
CA PRO A 285 15.83 17.14 -3.35
C PRO A 285 14.32 17.08 -3.12
N TYR A 286 13.54 16.69 -4.14
CA TYR A 286 12.09 16.47 -3.97
C TYR A 286 11.81 15.31 -3.01
N LEU A 287 12.49 14.19 -3.21
CA LEU A 287 12.30 13.00 -2.38
C LEU A 287 12.70 13.24 -0.92
N ARG A 288 13.75 14.02 -0.67
CA ARG A 288 14.14 14.40 0.70
C ARG A 288 13.05 15.14 1.45
N LYS A 289 12.32 16.07 0.80
CA LYS A 289 11.17 16.75 1.41
C LYS A 289 10.06 15.79 1.83
N MET A 290 9.94 14.65 1.15
CA MET A 290 8.93 13.64 1.51
C MET A 290 9.29 12.88 2.79
N LEU A 291 10.53 12.95 3.27
CA LEU A 291 10.94 12.37 4.55
C LEU A 291 10.37 13.14 5.75
N ASP A 292 10.08 14.43 5.60
CA ASP A 292 9.54 15.29 6.65
C ASP A 292 8.02 15.10 6.85
N VAL A 293 7.36 14.35 5.97
CA VAL A 293 5.92 14.10 6.06
C VAL A 293 5.63 13.11 7.17
N VAL A 294 4.88 13.56 8.18
CA VAL A 294 4.37 12.77 9.30
C VAL A 294 2.91 12.41 9.01
N LEU A 295 2.56 11.15 9.12
CA LEU A 295 1.20 10.67 8.83
C LEU A 295 0.28 10.72 10.05
N PHE A 296 0.82 10.38 11.22
CA PHE A 296 0.09 10.26 12.50
C PHE A 296 0.74 11.12 13.58
N PRO A 297 0.67 12.46 13.47
CA PRO A 297 1.52 13.38 14.23
C PRO A 297 1.35 13.25 15.75
N GLU A 298 0.15 13.04 16.26
CA GLU A 298 -0.10 12.94 17.68
C GLU A 298 0.53 11.71 18.31
N LEU A 299 0.59 10.58 17.57
CA LEU A 299 1.23 9.35 18.06
C LEU A 299 2.73 9.53 18.27
N TRP A 300 3.38 10.35 17.45
CA TRP A 300 4.80 10.71 17.65
C TRP A 300 4.98 11.74 18.79
N HIS A 301 4.05 12.69 18.93
CA HIS A 301 4.08 13.71 19.97
C HIS A 301 3.91 13.11 21.37
N VAL A 302 2.98 12.21 21.54
CA VAL A 302 2.68 11.53 22.82
C VAL A 302 3.93 10.90 23.43
N ARG A 303 4.86 10.35 22.62
CA ARG A 303 6.11 9.75 23.09
C ARG A 303 7.03 10.73 23.82
N THR A 304 6.89 12.02 23.57
CA THR A 304 7.64 13.07 24.28
C THR A 304 6.93 13.50 25.58
N THR A 305 5.61 13.29 25.66
CA THR A 305 4.76 13.77 26.77
C THR A 305 4.52 12.69 27.83
N LEU A 306 4.75 11.41 27.51
CA LEU A 306 4.72 10.30 28.44
C LEU A 306 5.86 10.37 29.45
#